data_db2ff1ce7c56db9ebf2be12c1932f4a6
#
_entry.id   db2ff1ce7c56db9ebf2be12c1932f4a6
#
_cell.length_a   1.000
_cell.length_b   1.000
_cell.length_c   1.000
_cell.angle_alpha   90.00
_cell.angle_beta   90.00
_cell.angle_gamma   90.00
#
_symmetry.space_group_name_H-M   'P 1'
#
loop_
_entity.id
_entity.type
_entity.pdbx_description
1 polymer ?
#
loop_
_entity_poly.entity_id
_entity_poly.type
_entity_poly.pdbx_seq_one_letter_code
_entity_poly.pdbx_strand_id
1 'polypeptide(L)'
;METCRKAPERREALRAEAAEPRSENMAEVILKNIKKVYPNSEPKKRSKDSGEKKHNLQITDEGVVAVQEFNLDIADREFIVLVGPSGCGKSTTLRMVAGLEEISAGELYIDGKLMNDVAPKDRDIAMVFQNYALYPHMTVYENMAFSLKLKKVSKDEIDRKVREAAEILDITQYLDRKPKALSGGQRQRVAIGRAIVREPQVFLMDEPLSNLDAKLRNQMRAEIIKLRQRIDTTFIYVTHDQTEAMTLGDRIVVMKDGFIQQIGTPQQVFDTPSNLFVAGFIGTPQMNFFDARLQKAENGDYYVTVQGVDFGLAPDKQQLLRDKNAAPQDITLGVRPEHIMLCAEDASESHIKAKVDVSEMMGSSIHLHVNADGKDVVLVLATVDLPQEHRLGFRFGDTVNFAFGGNVMHLFDAEGKNMLY
;
A
#
# COMPACT_ATOMS: atom_id res chain seq x y z
N MET A 1 14.12 -11.77 -33.16
CA MET A 1 13.67 -10.54 -32.51
C MET A 1 12.19 -10.20 -32.84
N GLU A 2 11.32 -11.19 -32.96
CA GLU A 2 9.92 -10.98 -33.43
C GLU A 2 8.83 -11.60 -32.54
N THR A 3 9.18 -12.11 -31.36
CA THR A 3 8.23 -12.85 -30.50
C THR A 3 7.71 -12.10 -29.28
N CYS A 4 8.06 -10.81 -29.09
CA CYS A 4 7.71 -10.05 -27.87
C CYS A 4 6.58 -9.02 -28.03
N ARG A 5 5.97 -8.86 -29.22
CA ARG A 5 4.92 -7.85 -29.47
C ARG A 5 3.46 -8.36 -29.45
N LYS A 6 3.21 -9.66 -29.18
CA LYS A 6 1.84 -10.23 -29.25
C LYS A 6 1.12 -10.43 -27.90
N ALA A 7 1.66 -9.94 -26.80
CA ALA A 7 1.05 -10.13 -25.47
C ALA A 7 -0.19 -9.22 -25.15
N PRO A 8 -0.27 -7.95 -25.61
CA PRO A 8 -1.44 -7.12 -25.32
C PRO A 8 -2.71 -7.54 -26.12
N GLU A 9 -2.55 -7.86 -27.41
CA GLU A 9 -3.69 -8.22 -28.29
C GLU A 9 -4.40 -9.53 -27.88
N ARG A 10 -3.68 -10.48 -27.29
CA ARG A 10 -4.29 -11.72 -26.76
C ARG A 10 -5.12 -11.49 -25.49
N ARG A 11 -4.82 -10.46 -24.72
CA ARG A 11 -5.62 -10.09 -23.54
C ARG A 11 -6.93 -9.40 -23.91
N GLU A 12 -6.95 -8.60 -24.95
CA GLU A 12 -8.18 -7.99 -25.48
C GLU A 12 -9.08 -9.01 -26.18
N ALA A 13 -8.51 -9.93 -26.95
CA ALA A 13 -9.27 -11.00 -27.62
C ALA A 13 -9.91 -11.98 -26.64
N LEU A 14 -9.24 -12.35 -25.52
CA LEU A 14 -9.84 -13.19 -24.47
C LEU A 14 -10.89 -12.46 -23.63
N ARG A 15 -10.89 -11.11 -23.62
CA ARG A 15 -11.96 -10.31 -23.01
C ARG A 15 -13.19 -10.20 -23.92
N ALA A 16 -13.01 -10.28 -25.22
CA ALA A 16 -14.11 -10.14 -26.20
C ALA A 16 -14.96 -11.42 -26.37
N GLU A 17 -14.42 -12.63 -26.07
CA GLU A 17 -15.14 -13.89 -26.24
C GLU A 17 -15.99 -14.33 -25.04
N ALA A 18 -15.96 -13.61 -23.90
CA ALA A 18 -16.71 -13.94 -22.68
C ALA A 18 -17.86 -12.98 -22.34
N ALA A 19 -18.30 -12.14 -23.27
CA ALA A 19 -19.34 -11.15 -23.01
C ALA A 19 -20.73 -11.63 -23.47
N GLU A 20 -21.40 -12.45 -22.65
CA GLU A 20 -22.86 -12.36 -22.55
C GLU A 20 -23.25 -11.05 -21.82
N PRO A 21 -24.35 -10.38 -22.18
CA PRO A 21 -24.76 -9.14 -21.55
C PRO A 21 -25.18 -9.40 -20.11
N ARG A 22 -24.25 -9.20 -19.16
CA ARG A 22 -24.57 -9.16 -17.73
C ARG A 22 -25.22 -7.82 -17.41
N SER A 23 -26.30 -7.87 -16.61
CA SER A 23 -27.06 -6.75 -16.09
C SER A 23 -26.18 -5.59 -15.61
N GLU A 24 -26.64 -4.37 -15.85
CA GLU A 24 -26.06 -3.05 -15.59
C GLU A 24 -25.84 -2.72 -14.08
N ASN A 25 -25.28 -3.60 -13.29
CA ASN A 25 -24.91 -3.30 -11.90
C ASN A 25 -23.40 -2.98 -11.83
N MET A 26 -23.07 -1.72 -12.07
CA MET A 26 -21.70 -1.22 -11.86
C MET A 26 -21.51 -0.88 -10.38
N ALA A 27 -20.60 -1.59 -9.70
CA ALA A 27 -20.32 -1.38 -8.28
C ALA A 27 -19.28 -0.25 -8.07
N GLU A 28 -19.56 0.93 -8.61
CA GLU A 28 -18.80 2.14 -8.33
C GLU A 28 -18.98 2.57 -6.87
N VAL A 29 -17.87 2.94 -6.21
CA VAL A 29 -17.91 3.48 -4.83
C VAL A 29 -17.32 4.88 -4.83
N ILE A 30 -18.10 5.87 -4.41
CA ILE A 30 -17.67 7.26 -4.39
C ILE A 30 -17.73 7.79 -2.96
N LEU A 31 -16.59 8.28 -2.47
CA LEU A 31 -16.46 8.97 -1.20
C LEU A 31 -16.20 10.46 -1.47
N LYS A 32 -17.10 11.34 -1.04
CA LYS A 32 -17.02 12.79 -1.25
C LYS A 32 -16.88 13.51 0.09
N ASN A 33 -15.72 14.15 0.30
CA ASN A 33 -15.41 14.95 1.49
C ASN A 33 -15.72 14.22 2.82
N ILE A 34 -15.47 12.91 2.85
CA ILE A 34 -15.74 12.11 4.04
C ILE A 34 -14.90 12.60 5.21
N LYS A 35 -15.59 12.86 6.33
CA LYS A 35 -14.99 13.24 7.61
C LYS A 35 -15.51 12.35 8.72
N LYS A 36 -14.61 11.95 9.64
CA LYS A 36 -14.96 11.27 10.88
C LYS A 36 -14.35 12.01 12.07
N VAL A 37 -15.22 12.42 12.99
CA VAL A 37 -14.84 13.00 14.27
C VAL A 37 -15.38 12.11 15.38
N TYR A 38 -14.51 11.69 16.30
CA TYR A 38 -14.90 11.01 17.52
C TYR A 38 -15.08 12.07 18.62
N PRO A 39 -16.27 12.25 19.20
CA PRO A 39 -16.51 13.23 20.25
C PRO A 39 -15.58 13.04 21.43
N ASN A 40 -15.15 14.12 22.06
CA ASN A 40 -14.39 14.03 23.30
C ASN A 40 -15.29 13.38 24.36
N SER A 41 -14.99 12.15 24.77
CA SER A 41 -15.53 11.61 26.01
C SER A 41 -15.05 12.48 27.17
N GLU A 42 -15.93 12.84 28.13
CA GLU A 42 -15.69 13.72 29.27
C GLU A 42 -14.27 13.60 29.87
N PRO A 43 -13.70 14.67 30.42
CA PRO A 43 -12.32 14.71 30.87
C PRO A 43 -12.09 13.70 32.01
N LYS A 44 -11.62 12.49 31.69
CA LYS A 44 -11.00 11.63 32.69
C LYS A 44 -9.81 12.38 33.26
N LYS A 45 -9.82 12.66 34.58
CA LYS A 45 -8.72 13.24 35.35
C LYS A 45 -7.40 12.69 34.84
N ARG A 46 -6.51 13.57 34.43
CA ARG A 46 -5.14 13.25 33.97
C ARG A 46 -4.46 12.37 35.02
N SER A 47 -4.38 11.07 34.80
CA SER A 47 -3.36 10.25 35.44
C SER A 47 -2.04 10.57 34.73
N LYS A 48 -1.09 11.10 35.50
CA LYS A 48 0.32 11.19 35.11
C LYS A 48 0.83 9.76 34.96
N ASP A 49 1.57 9.50 33.90
CA ASP A 49 2.26 8.27 33.54
C ASP A 49 1.51 7.29 32.64
N SER A 50 1.73 7.48 31.35
CA SER A 50 2.00 6.42 30.39
C SER A 50 2.59 7.09 29.14
N GLY A 51 3.87 6.80 28.88
CA GLY A 51 4.64 7.36 27.74
C GLY A 51 4.27 6.73 26.40
N GLU A 52 2.97 6.66 26.08
CA GLU A 52 2.52 6.31 24.74
C GLU A 52 2.57 7.54 23.85
N LYS A 53 3.35 7.47 22.78
CA LYS A 53 3.40 8.46 21.73
C LYS A 53 1.97 8.67 21.19
N LYS A 54 1.35 9.81 21.55
CA LYS A 54 0.07 10.23 20.99
C LYS A 54 0.26 10.39 19.49
N HIS A 55 -0.51 9.67 18.69
CA HIS A 55 -0.65 9.94 17.27
C HIS A 55 -1.02 11.41 17.06
N ASN A 56 -0.44 12.05 16.04
CA ASN A 56 -0.66 13.46 15.70
C ASN A 56 -2.03 13.73 15.09
N LEU A 57 -3.08 13.03 15.53
CA LEU A 57 -4.45 13.32 15.10
C LEU A 57 -4.86 14.71 15.58
N GLN A 58 -5.53 15.46 14.72
CA GLN A 58 -6.04 16.76 15.08
C GLN A 58 -7.12 16.63 16.16
N ILE A 59 -6.89 17.28 17.30
CA ILE A 59 -7.88 17.41 18.36
C ILE A 59 -8.52 18.77 18.20
N THR A 60 -9.82 18.79 17.89
CA THR A 60 -10.65 19.98 17.78
C THR A 60 -11.54 20.09 19.02
N ASP A 61 -12.27 21.22 19.17
CA ASP A 61 -13.28 21.36 20.23
C ASP A 61 -14.39 20.32 20.09
N GLU A 62 -14.66 19.83 18.89
CA GLU A 62 -15.66 18.78 18.58
C GLU A 62 -15.18 17.37 18.92
N GLY A 63 -13.86 17.14 18.96
CA GLY A 63 -13.30 15.82 19.22
C GLY A 63 -12.01 15.51 18.45
N VAL A 64 -11.70 14.22 18.38
CA VAL A 64 -10.53 13.70 17.64
C VAL A 64 -10.93 13.44 16.21
N VAL A 65 -10.29 14.13 15.27
CA VAL A 65 -10.51 13.94 13.82
C VAL A 65 -9.73 12.73 13.35
N ALA A 66 -10.42 11.65 13.01
CA ALA A 66 -9.81 10.40 12.56
C ALA A 66 -9.67 10.31 11.03
N VAL A 67 -10.56 10.95 10.29
CA VAL A 67 -10.54 11.05 8.82
C VAL A 67 -11.01 12.44 8.42
N GLN A 68 -10.32 13.06 7.48
CA GLN A 68 -10.63 14.42 7.03
C GLN A 68 -10.45 14.56 5.52
N GLU A 69 -11.44 15.22 4.89
CA GLU A 69 -11.44 15.54 3.44
C GLU A 69 -11.12 14.35 2.55
N PHE A 70 -11.63 13.17 2.93
CA PHE A 70 -11.34 11.94 2.19
C PHE A 70 -12.21 11.89 0.93
N ASN A 71 -11.56 12.05 -0.23
CA ASN A 71 -12.18 12.01 -1.56
C ASN A 71 -11.57 10.86 -2.36
N LEU A 72 -12.42 9.94 -2.82
CA LEU A 72 -11.99 8.79 -3.61
C LEU A 72 -13.13 8.25 -4.46
N ASP A 73 -12.90 8.18 -5.76
CA ASP A 73 -13.77 7.51 -6.71
C ASP A 73 -13.14 6.16 -7.05
N ILE A 74 -13.88 5.08 -6.82
CA ILE A 74 -13.45 3.69 -7.06
C ILE A 74 -14.31 3.14 -8.19
N ALA A 75 -13.67 2.74 -9.27
CA ALA A 75 -14.35 2.17 -10.41
C ALA A 75 -14.89 0.75 -10.12
N ASP A 76 -15.87 0.31 -10.91
CA ASP A 76 -16.35 -1.07 -10.85
C ASP A 76 -15.20 -2.08 -11.03
N ARG A 77 -15.16 -3.11 -10.17
CA ARG A 77 -14.14 -4.18 -10.15
C ARG A 77 -12.70 -3.70 -9.89
N GLU A 78 -12.53 -2.48 -9.44
CA GLU A 78 -11.23 -1.98 -9.03
C GLU A 78 -10.81 -2.55 -7.69
N PHE A 79 -9.52 -2.81 -7.53
CA PHE A 79 -8.90 -3.22 -6.28
C PHE A 79 -8.14 -2.04 -5.67
N ILE A 80 -8.75 -1.39 -4.69
CA ILE A 80 -8.15 -0.27 -3.95
C ILE A 80 -7.50 -0.77 -2.67
N VAL A 81 -6.27 -0.31 -2.40
CA VAL A 81 -5.56 -0.59 -1.15
C VAL A 81 -5.35 0.71 -0.36
N LEU A 82 -5.89 0.78 0.85
CA LEU A 82 -5.61 1.83 1.81
C LEU A 82 -4.38 1.42 2.64
N VAL A 83 -3.32 2.20 2.59
CA VAL A 83 -2.06 1.91 3.31
C VAL A 83 -1.59 3.11 4.09
N GLY A 84 -0.86 2.89 5.19
CA GLY A 84 -0.34 3.96 6.05
C GLY A 84 -0.03 3.46 7.47
N PRO A 85 0.55 4.31 8.32
CA PRO A 85 0.86 3.98 9.71
C PRO A 85 -0.38 3.57 10.52
N SER A 86 -0.15 2.90 11.65
CA SER A 86 -1.24 2.58 12.58
C SER A 86 -1.93 3.85 13.07
N GLY A 87 -3.26 3.84 13.13
CA GLY A 87 -4.06 4.97 13.60
C GLY A 87 -4.29 6.10 12.58
N CYS A 88 -3.84 5.99 11.33
CA CYS A 88 -4.05 7.05 10.32
C CYS A 88 -5.47 7.09 9.69
N GLY A 89 -6.43 6.29 10.16
CA GLY A 89 -7.82 6.35 9.71
C GLY A 89 -8.28 5.26 8.73
N LYS A 90 -7.40 4.34 8.26
CA LYS A 90 -7.73 3.29 7.27
C LYS A 90 -8.94 2.43 7.64
N SER A 91 -8.86 1.74 8.78
CA SER A 91 -9.96 0.88 9.26
C SER A 91 -11.22 1.67 9.59
N THR A 92 -11.07 2.92 10.02
CA THR A 92 -12.20 3.83 10.24
C THR A 92 -12.91 4.12 8.92
N THR A 93 -12.16 4.44 7.85
CA THR A 93 -12.71 4.65 6.50
C THR A 93 -13.41 3.40 6.00
N LEU A 94 -12.77 2.22 6.13
CA LEU A 94 -13.37 0.95 5.74
C LEU A 94 -14.69 0.67 6.48
N ARG A 95 -14.73 0.93 7.79
CA ARG A 95 -15.93 0.75 8.62
C ARG A 95 -17.04 1.74 8.28
N MET A 96 -16.72 2.97 7.86
CA MET A 96 -17.70 3.91 7.33
C MET A 96 -18.33 3.40 6.03
N VAL A 97 -17.53 2.84 5.11
CA VAL A 97 -18.05 2.19 3.90
C VAL A 97 -18.96 1.00 4.28
N ALA A 98 -18.56 0.21 5.27
CA ALA A 98 -19.36 -0.91 5.76
C ALA A 98 -20.66 -0.48 6.51
N GLY A 99 -20.81 0.79 6.89
CA GLY A 99 -21.89 1.27 7.75
C GLY A 99 -21.77 0.82 9.21
N LEU A 100 -20.59 0.36 9.62
CA LEU A 100 -20.26 -0.01 10.99
C LEU A 100 -19.80 1.19 11.82
N GLU A 101 -19.53 2.29 11.15
CA GLU A 101 -19.13 3.56 11.74
C GLU A 101 -19.90 4.69 11.04
N GLU A 102 -20.43 5.63 11.80
CA GLU A 102 -21.17 6.77 11.25
C GLU A 102 -20.23 7.77 10.57
N ILE A 103 -20.66 8.34 9.46
CA ILE A 103 -19.99 9.43 8.76
C ILE A 103 -20.36 10.73 9.44
N SER A 104 -19.37 11.50 9.93
CA SER A 104 -19.63 12.79 10.61
C SER A 104 -19.96 13.91 9.61
N ALA A 105 -19.36 13.89 8.42
CA ALA A 105 -19.67 14.78 7.31
C ALA A 105 -19.22 14.15 5.98
N GLY A 106 -19.76 14.65 4.87
CA GLY A 106 -19.51 14.12 3.52
C GLY A 106 -20.54 13.07 3.12
N GLU A 107 -20.36 12.49 1.94
CA GLU A 107 -21.33 11.60 1.29
C GLU A 107 -20.64 10.35 0.75
N LEU A 108 -21.23 9.18 1.03
CA LEU A 108 -20.82 7.89 0.49
C LEU A 108 -21.88 7.37 -0.48
N TYR A 109 -21.47 7.04 -1.69
CA TYR A 109 -22.31 6.41 -2.69
C TYR A 109 -21.78 5.03 -3.06
N ILE A 110 -22.69 4.07 -3.25
CA ILE A 110 -22.42 2.75 -3.85
C ILE A 110 -23.47 2.57 -4.94
N ASP A 111 -23.02 2.30 -6.18
CA ASP A 111 -23.91 2.18 -7.35
C ASP A 111 -24.88 3.38 -7.48
N GLY A 112 -24.33 4.60 -7.35
CA GLY A 112 -25.09 5.86 -7.42
C GLY A 112 -26.07 6.12 -6.27
N LYS A 113 -26.19 5.22 -5.27
CA LYS A 113 -27.10 5.34 -4.13
C LYS A 113 -26.37 5.92 -2.92
N LEU A 114 -26.93 6.93 -2.28
CA LEU A 114 -26.42 7.49 -1.03
C LEU A 114 -26.55 6.45 0.11
N MET A 115 -25.43 6.16 0.77
CA MET A 115 -25.32 5.09 1.78
C MET A 115 -25.23 5.58 3.22
N ASN A 116 -25.15 6.88 3.49
CA ASN A 116 -24.88 7.43 4.82
C ASN A 116 -25.79 6.82 5.91
N ASP A 117 -27.10 6.75 5.66
CA ASP A 117 -28.10 6.26 6.62
C ASP A 117 -28.54 4.81 6.34
N VAL A 118 -27.93 4.13 5.35
CA VAL A 118 -28.27 2.74 5.01
C VAL A 118 -27.60 1.79 6.00
N ALA A 119 -28.39 0.91 6.61
CA ALA A 119 -27.86 -0.08 7.55
C ALA A 119 -26.88 -1.06 6.87
N PRO A 120 -25.85 -1.59 7.55
CA PRO A 120 -24.83 -2.49 6.98
C PRO A 120 -25.39 -3.70 6.22
N LYS A 121 -26.49 -4.27 6.70
CA LYS A 121 -27.15 -5.45 6.10
C LYS A 121 -27.76 -5.17 4.73
N ASP A 122 -28.05 -3.91 4.42
CA ASP A 122 -28.76 -3.46 3.22
C ASP A 122 -27.81 -2.80 2.18
N ARG A 123 -26.48 -2.75 2.45
CA ARG A 123 -25.47 -2.14 1.57
C ARG A 123 -24.91 -3.05 0.47
N ASP A 124 -25.34 -4.29 0.41
CA ASP A 124 -24.80 -5.33 -0.52
C ASP A 124 -23.26 -5.44 -0.51
N ILE A 125 -22.70 -5.41 0.66
CA ILE A 125 -21.27 -5.54 0.93
C ILE A 125 -20.95 -6.83 1.70
N ALA A 126 -19.70 -7.29 1.62
CA ALA A 126 -19.18 -8.29 2.55
C ALA A 126 -17.87 -7.79 3.16
N MET A 127 -17.62 -8.10 4.43
CA MET A 127 -16.43 -7.69 5.15
C MET A 127 -15.71 -8.88 5.78
N VAL A 128 -14.39 -8.92 5.58
CA VAL A 128 -13.46 -9.82 6.26
C VAL A 128 -12.71 -9.01 7.30
N PHE A 129 -12.83 -9.42 8.58
CA PHE A 129 -12.19 -8.76 9.71
C PHE A 129 -10.81 -9.34 9.99
N GLN A 130 -9.93 -8.57 10.60
CA GLN A 130 -8.59 -8.94 11.02
C GLN A 130 -8.55 -10.23 11.88
N ASN A 131 -9.54 -10.44 12.73
CA ASN A 131 -9.67 -11.63 13.60
C ASN A 131 -10.52 -12.75 13.00
N TYR A 132 -10.82 -12.67 11.67
CA TYR A 132 -11.65 -13.60 10.90
C TYR A 132 -13.13 -13.65 11.35
N ALA A 133 -13.44 -13.37 12.61
CA ALA A 133 -14.79 -13.36 13.22
C ALA A 133 -15.63 -14.60 12.89
N LEU A 134 -15.02 -15.81 12.86
CA LEU A 134 -15.71 -17.06 12.62
C LEU A 134 -16.54 -17.48 13.83
N TYR A 135 -17.68 -18.08 13.59
CA TYR A 135 -18.54 -18.66 14.64
C TYR A 135 -17.89 -19.96 15.11
N PRO A 136 -17.37 -20.04 16.37
CA PRO A 136 -16.50 -21.14 16.80
C PRO A 136 -17.26 -22.47 17.02
N HIS A 137 -18.56 -22.41 17.23
CA HIS A 137 -19.43 -23.56 17.44
C HIS A 137 -19.96 -24.18 16.13
N MET A 138 -19.90 -23.44 15.02
CA MET A 138 -20.35 -23.88 13.68
C MET A 138 -19.20 -24.53 12.92
N THR A 139 -19.54 -25.47 12.01
CA THR A 139 -18.61 -26.03 11.03
C THR A 139 -18.20 -24.98 10.00
N VAL A 140 -17.22 -25.29 9.13
CA VAL A 140 -16.86 -24.45 7.98
C VAL A 140 -18.06 -24.23 7.07
N TYR A 141 -18.76 -25.32 6.72
CA TYR A 141 -20.00 -25.28 5.93
C TYR A 141 -21.03 -24.33 6.55
N GLU A 142 -21.29 -24.49 7.84
CA GLU A 142 -22.28 -23.68 8.55
C GLU A 142 -21.89 -22.21 8.64
N ASN A 143 -20.59 -21.89 8.84
CA ASN A 143 -20.06 -20.54 8.80
C ASN A 143 -20.33 -19.88 7.45
N MET A 144 -20.05 -20.59 6.34
CA MET A 144 -20.26 -20.07 4.99
C MET A 144 -21.75 -19.94 4.67
N ALA A 145 -22.57 -20.93 5.02
CA ALA A 145 -24.00 -20.97 4.76
C ALA A 145 -24.83 -19.97 5.58
N PHE A 146 -24.28 -19.43 6.68
CA PHE A 146 -25.04 -18.69 7.69
C PHE A 146 -25.83 -17.51 7.12
N SER A 147 -25.18 -16.67 6.32
CA SER A 147 -25.82 -15.49 5.72
C SER A 147 -26.93 -15.84 4.73
N LEU A 148 -26.76 -16.92 3.96
CA LEU A 148 -27.77 -17.40 3.01
C LEU A 148 -28.99 -17.99 3.72
N LYS A 149 -28.76 -18.71 4.84
CA LYS A 149 -29.85 -19.19 5.72
C LYS A 149 -30.69 -18.05 6.28
N LEU A 150 -30.06 -16.93 6.70
CA LEU A 150 -30.77 -15.73 7.18
C LEU A 150 -31.61 -15.09 6.06
N LYS A 151 -31.12 -15.09 4.82
CA LYS A 151 -31.86 -14.63 3.64
C LYS A 151 -32.94 -15.63 3.17
N LYS A 152 -33.11 -16.78 3.85
CA LYS A 152 -34.07 -17.84 3.52
C LYS A 152 -33.90 -18.43 2.12
N VAL A 153 -32.66 -18.49 1.63
CA VAL A 153 -32.30 -19.15 0.38
C VAL A 153 -32.58 -20.66 0.48
N SER A 154 -32.93 -21.33 -0.62
CA SER A 154 -33.20 -22.75 -0.64
C SER A 154 -31.98 -23.59 -0.24
N LYS A 155 -32.20 -24.77 0.34
CA LYS A 155 -31.10 -25.64 0.79
C LYS A 155 -30.17 -26.06 -0.36
N ASP A 156 -30.73 -26.37 -1.51
CA ASP A 156 -29.97 -26.81 -2.70
C ASP A 156 -29.10 -25.68 -3.23
N GLU A 157 -29.62 -24.47 -3.26
CA GLU A 157 -28.87 -23.28 -3.67
C GLU A 157 -27.76 -22.93 -2.66
N ILE A 158 -28.03 -23.07 -1.36
CA ILE A 158 -27.00 -22.89 -0.31
C ILE A 158 -25.87 -23.90 -0.50
N ASP A 159 -26.20 -25.19 -0.70
CA ASP A 159 -25.19 -26.24 -0.89
C ASP A 159 -24.35 -25.99 -2.13
N ARG A 160 -24.97 -25.62 -3.26
CA ARG A 160 -24.29 -25.24 -4.49
C ARG A 160 -23.28 -24.09 -4.26
N LYS A 161 -23.74 -22.94 -3.74
CA LYS A 161 -22.90 -21.74 -3.51
C LYS A 161 -21.77 -22.00 -2.52
N VAL A 162 -22.04 -22.74 -1.43
CA VAL A 162 -21.00 -23.08 -0.44
C VAL A 162 -19.93 -23.97 -1.05
N ARG A 163 -20.29 -24.99 -1.85
CA ARG A 163 -19.31 -25.86 -2.50
C ARG A 163 -18.50 -25.15 -3.56
N GLU A 164 -19.13 -24.35 -4.41
CA GLU A 164 -18.44 -23.50 -5.39
C GLU A 164 -17.41 -22.57 -4.72
N ALA A 165 -17.80 -21.88 -3.67
CA ALA A 165 -16.87 -21.02 -2.91
C ALA A 165 -15.77 -21.84 -2.21
N ALA A 166 -16.07 -23.05 -1.73
CA ALA A 166 -15.08 -23.93 -1.11
C ALA A 166 -14.06 -24.48 -2.12
N GLU A 167 -14.47 -24.74 -3.36
CA GLU A 167 -13.58 -25.12 -4.46
C GLU A 167 -12.67 -23.99 -4.88
N ILE A 168 -13.21 -22.75 -5.03
CA ILE A 168 -12.41 -21.57 -5.35
C ILE A 168 -11.27 -21.38 -4.35
N LEU A 169 -11.51 -21.68 -3.07
CA LEU A 169 -10.60 -21.45 -1.95
C LEU A 169 -9.81 -22.68 -1.51
N ASP A 170 -9.98 -23.83 -2.18
CA ASP A 170 -9.34 -25.11 -1.84
C ASP A 170 -9.57 -25.53 -0.37
N ILE A 171 -10.82 -25.46 0.10
CA ILE A 171 -11.23 -25.81 1.46
C ILE A 171 -12.35 -26.85 1.52
N THR A 172 -12.70 -27.47 0.42
CA THR A 172 -13.79 -28.46 0.32
C THR A 172 -13.62 -29.61 1.33
N GLN A 173 -12.39 -30.09 1.53
CA GLN A 173 -12.04 -31.16 2.47
C GLN A 173 -12.18 -30.76 3.95
N TYR A 174 -12.46 -29.49 4.25
CA TYR A 174 -12.59 -28.97 5.62
C TYR A 174 -14.01 -28.58 5.99
N LEU A 175 -15.00 -28.74 5.09
CA LEU A 175 -16.39 -28.26 5.27
C LEU A 175 -17.03 -28.75 6.57
N ASP A 176 -16.72 -29.96 7.01
CA ASP A 176 -17.26 -30.55 8.24
C ASP A 176 -16.47 -30.23 9.51
N ARG A 177 -15.33 -29.53 9.37
CA ARG A 177 -14.49 -29.16 10.53
C ARG A 177 -14.98 -27.89 11.20
N LYS A 178 -14.66 -27.74 12.50
CA LYS A 178 -14.86 -26.51 13.24
C LYS A 178 -13.61 -25.64 13.21
N PRO A 179 -13.74 -24.30 13.37
CA PRO A 179 -12.60 -23.34 13.29
C PRO A 179 -11.40 -23.72 14.18
N LYS A 180 -11.61 -24.32 15.35
CA LYS A 180 -10.54 -24.76 16.26
C LYS A 180 -9.59 -25.82 15.65
N ALA A 181 -10.09 -26.58 14.68
CA ALA A 181 -9.32 -27.64 14.00
C ALA A 181 -8.64 -27.16 12.71
N LEU A 182 -8.55 -25.84 12.49
CA LEU A 182 -8.00 -25.22 11.29
C LEU A 182 -6.75 -24.41 11.61
N SER A 183 -5.79 -24.36 10.67
CA SER A 183 -4.66 -23.44 10.71
C SER A 183 -5.12 -21.97 10.51
N GLY A 184 -4.23 -21.00 10.75
CA GLY A 184 -4.52 -19.58 10.52
C GLY A 184 -5.01 -19.29 9.10
N GLY A 185 -4.26 -19.75 8.09
CA GLY A 185 -4.65 -19.55 6.68
C GLY A 185 -5.92 -20.28 6.28
N GLN A 186 -6.19 -21.46 6.85
CA GLN A 186 -7.46 -22.15 6.62
C GLN A 186 -8.64 -21.36 7.22
N ARG A 187 -8.49 -20.81 8.44
CA ARG A 187 -9.51 -19.92 9.04
C ARG A 187 -9.76 -18.69 8.19
N GLN A 188 -8.71 -18.10 7.64
CA GLN A 188 -8.82 -16.94 6.75
C GLN A 188 -9.59 -17.32 5.46
N ARG A 189 -9.24 -18.42 4.79
CA ARG A 189 -9.97 -18.89 3.60
C ARG A 189 -11.47 -19.12 3.92
N VAL A 190 -11.79 -19.65 5.10
CA VAL A 190 -13.19 -19.78 5.54
C VAL A 190 -13.88 -18.42 5.72
N ALA A 191 -13.18 -17.43 6.29
CA ALA A 191 -13.73 -16.06 6.43
C ALA A 191 -13.98 -15.39 5.07
N ILE A 192 -13.06 -15.57 4.12
CA ILE A 192 -13.22 -15.14 2.73
C ILE A 192 -14.40 -15.89 2.08
N GLY A 193 -14.48 -17.21 2.23
CA GLY A 193 -15.58 -18.03 1.70
C GLY A 193 -16.95 -17.59 2.22
N ARG A 194 -17.05 -17.30 3.52
CA ARG A 194 -18.28 -16.75 4.13
C ARG A 194 -18.71 -15.42 3.49
N ALA A 195 -17.75 -14.64 3.01
CA ALA A 195 -18.00 -13.37 2.33
C ALA A 195 -18.41 -13.59 0.86
N ILE A 196 -17.72 -14.48 0.13
CA ILE A 196 -17.94 -14.75 -1.30
C ILE A 196 -19.32 -15.34 -1.58
N VAL A 197 -19.80 -16.25 -0.76
CA VAL A 197 -21.12 -16.92 -0.96
C VAL A 197 -22.29 -15.94 -1.05
N ARG A 198 -22.10 -14.69 -0.62
CA ARG A 198 -23.08 -13.60 -0.69
C ARG A 198 -23.10 -12.92 -2.06
N GLU A 199 -22.06 -13.13 -2.89
CA GLU A 199 -21.86 -12.45 -4.17
C GLU A 199 -21.99 -10.91 -4.01
N PRO A 200 -21.18 -10.29 -3.12
CA PRO A 200 -21.32 -8.88 -2.79
C PRO A 200 -20.87 -8.00 -3.94
N GLN A 201 -21.46 -6.81 -4.10
CA GLN A 201 -20.98 -5.79 -5.02
C GLN A 201 -19.63 -5.20 -4.57
N VAL A 202 -19.43 -5.02 -3.25
CA VAL A 202 -18.19 -4.49 -2.67
C VAL A 202 -17.64 -5.44 -1.61
N PHE A 203 -16.36 -5.79 -1.75
CA PHE A 203 -15.64 -6.68 -0.86
C PHE A 203 -14.64 -5.89 0.00
N LEU A 204 -14.87 -5.86 1.29
CA LEU A 204 -14.10 -5.11 2.27
C LEU A 204 -13.18 -6.04 3.05
N MET A 205 -11.88 -5.70 3.17
CA MET A 205 -10.90 -6.48 3.91
C MET A 205 -10.11 -5.60 4.88
N ASP A 206 -10.28 -5.80 6.20
CA ASP A 206 -9.59 -5.06 7.26
C ASP A 206 -8.39 -5.87 7.76
N GLU A 207 -7.19 -5.57 7.27
CA GLU A 207 -5.91 -6.24 7.62
C GLU A 207 -5.98 -7.77 7.66
N PRO A 208 -6.48 -8.44 6.61
CA PRO A 208 -6.81 -9.86 6.69
C PRO A 208 -5.57 -10.77 6.87
N LEU A 209 -4.36 -10.32 6.49
CA LEU A 209 -3.13 -11.12 6.53
C LEU A 209 -2.24 -10.82 7.75
N SER A 210 -2.57 -9.84 8.57
CA SER A 210 -1.71 -9.36 9.69
C SER A 210 -1.38 -10.43 10.73
N ASN A 211 -2.29 -11.38 10.97
CA ASN A 211 -2.15 -12.44 11.97
C ASN A 211 -1.47 -13.72 11.44
N LEU A 212 -0.87 -13.68 10.24
CA LEU A 212 -0.21 -14.81 9.60
C LEU A 212 1.31 -14.68 9.65
N ASP A 213 2.00 -15.81 9.74
CA ASP A 213 3.45 -15.84 9.54
C ASP A 213 3.84 -15.46 8.09
N ALA A 214 5.11 -15.09 7.86
CA ALA A 214 5.58 -14.57 6.57
C ALA A 214 5.36 -15.54 5.40
N LYS A 215 5.58 -16.86 5.60
CA LYS A 215 5.38 -17.87 4.56
C LYS A 215 3.92 -17.98 4.16
N LEU A 216 3.03 -18.05 5.16
CA LEU A 216 1.59 -18.18 4.95
C LEU A 216 1.01 -16.89 4.37
N ARG A 217 1.51 -15.72 4.80
CA ARG A 217 1.15 -14.41 4.25
C ARG A 217 1.43 -14.34 2.75
N ASN A 218 2.62 -14.76 2.31
CA ASN A 218 2.99 -14.81 0.89
C ASN A 218 2.07 -15.73 0.08
N GLN A 219 1.72 -16.91 0.63
CA GLN A 219 0.79 -17.83 -0.02
C GLN A 219 -0.61 -17.23 -0.14
N MET A 220 -1.13 -16.66 0.96
CA MET A 220 -2.47 -16.07 0.97
C MET A 220 -2.59 -14.82 0.09
N ARG A 221 -1.53 -14.04 -0.04
CA ARG A 221 -1.48 -12.91 -0.99
C ARG A 221 -1.67 -13.40 -2.43
N ALA A 222 -0.94 -14.45 -2.83
CA ALA A 222 -1.12 -15.08 -4.15
C ALA A 222 -2.55 -15.61 -4.35
N GLU A 223 -3.18 -16.17 -3.31
CA GLU A 223 -4.56 -16.64 -3.37
C GLU A 223 -5.57 -15.48 -3.54
N ILE A 224 -5.34 -14.34 -2.88
CA ILE A 224 -6.19 -13.14 -3.06
C ILE A 224 -6.08 -12.63 -4.51
N ILE A 225 -4.88 -12.64 -5.12
CA ILE A 225 -4.69 -12.27 -6.52
C ILE A 225 -5.50 -13.20 -7.45
N LYS A 226 -5.45 -14.51 -7.22
CA LYS A 226 -6.22 -15.50 -8.00
C LYS A 226 -7.73 -15.33 -7.78
N LEU A 227 -8.13 -15.07 -6.54
CA LEU A 227 -9.52 -14.84 -6.18
C LEU A 227 -10.10 -13.64 -6.94
N ARG A 228 -9.38 -12.51 -6.96
CA ARG A 228 -9.76 -11.32 -7.70
C ARG A 228 -10.02 -11.60 -9.19
N GLN A 229 -9.30 -12.56 -9.79
CA GLN A 229 -9.48 -12.92 -11.20
C GLN A 229 -10.75 -13.76 -11.45
N ARG A 230 -11.31 -14.34 -10.38
CA ARG A 230 -12.46 -15.27 -10.46
C ARG A 230 -13.78 -14.64 -10.06
N ILE A 231 -13.73 -13.55 -9.29
CA ILE A 231 -14.94 -12.88 -8.83
C ILE A 231 -14.98 -11.44 -9.36
N ASP A 232 -16.14 -11.08 -9.92
CA ASP A 232 -16.41 -9.74 -10.45
C ASP A 232 -16.95 -8.87 -9.31
N THR A 233 -16.07 -8.22 -8.56
CA THR A 233 -16.42 -7.45 -7.35
C THR A 233 -15.42 -6.31 -7.16
N THR A 234 -15.86 -5.16 -6.69
CA THR A 234 -14.98 -4.05 -6.28
C THR A 234 -14.37 -4.34 -4.90
N PHE A 235 -13.04 -4.18 -4.76
CA PHE A 235 -12.32 -4.48 -3.53
C PHE A 235 -11.83 -3.21 -2.85
N ILE A 236 -12.01 -3.12 -1.53
CA ILE A 236 -11.34 -2.15 -0.68
C ILE A 236 -10.59 -2.93 0.41
N TYR A 237 -9.27 -2.83 0.37
CA TYR A 237 -8.35 -3.58 1.21
C TYR A 237 -7.55 -2.64 2.12
N VAL A 238 -7.49 -2.93 3.39
CA VAL A 238 -6.68 -2.18 4.36
C VAL A 238 -5.49 -3.01 4.77
N THR A 239 -4.30 -2.41 4.76
CA THR A 239 -3.07 -3.01 5.27
C THR A 239 -2.11 -1.97 5.81
N HIS A 240 -1.15 -2.40 6.62
CA HIS A 240 0.05 -1.64 6.96
C HIS A 240 1.30 -2.20 6.24
N ASP A 241 1.15 -3.30 5.49
CA ASP A 241 2.24 -3.96 4.73
C ASP A 241 2.32 -3.38 3.32
N GLN A 242 3.46 -2.75 3.02
CA GLN A 242 3.71 -2.12 1.72
C GLN A 242 3.75 -3.15 0.59
N THR A 243 4.27 -4.36 0.85
CA THR A 243 4.35 -5.42 -0.16
C THR A 243 2.96 -5.89 -0.58
N GLU A 244 2.01 -5.96 0.38
CA GLU A 244 0.61 -6.24 0.07
C GLU A 244 0.02 -5.13 -0.81
N ALA A 245 0.24 -3.86 -0.43
CA ALA A 245 -0.26 -2.72 -1.19
C ALA A 245 0.27 -2.71 -2.63
N MET A 246 1.59 -2.88 -2.80
CA MET A 246 2.25 -2.87 -4.11
C MET A 246 1.84 -4.02 -5.03
N THR A 247 1.43 -5.17 -4.46
CA THR A 247 1.14 -6.39 -5.24
C THR A 247 -0.34 -6.66 -5.51
N LEU A 248 -1.23 -6.15 -4.65
CA LEU A 248 -2.67 -6.40 -4.74
C LEU A 248 -3.44 -5.27 -5.43
N GLY A 249 -3.03 -4.00 -5.21
CA GLY A 249 -3.78 -2.83 -5.63
C GLY A 249 -3.68 -2.50 -7.12
N ASP A 250 -4.77 -2.09 -7.73
CA ASP A 250 -4.74 -1.32 -8.98
C ASP A 250 -4.31 0.11 -8.68
N ARG A 251 -4.88 0.69 -7.63
CA ARG A 251 -4.42 1.93 -7.02
C ARG A 251 -4.21 1.75 -5.52
N ILE A 252 -3.25 2.52 -5.02
CA ILE A 252 -2.91 2.63 -3.60
C ILE A 252 -3.33 4.02 -3.12
N VAL A 253 -3.97 4.08 -1.97
CA VAL A 253 -4.27 5.31 -1.23
C VAL A 253 -3.35 5.36 -0.01
N VAL A 254 -2.32 6.19 -0.06
CA VAL A 254 -1.41 6.39 1.07
C VAL A 254 -2.02 7.40 2.03
N MET A 255 -2.18 7.01 3.29
CA MET A 255 -2.81 7.82 4.33
C MET A 255 -1.84 8.16 5.45
N LYS A 256 -1.96 9.38 5.99
CA LYS A 256 -1.25 9.84 7.20
C LYS A 256 -2.14 10.80 7.97
N ASP A 257 -2.23 10.60 9.29
CA ASP A 257 -2.90 11.51 10.24
C ASP A 257 -4.34 11.92 9.82
N GLY A 258 -5.08 10.98 9.21
CA GLY A 258 -6.45 11.19 8.75
C GLY A 258 -6.59 11.73 7.33
N PHE A 259 -5.50 12.08 6.65
CA PHE A 259 -5.49 12.66 5.31
C PHE A 259 -4.94 11.66 4.26
N ILE A 260 -5.44 11.79 3.04
CA ILE A 260 -4.83 11.19 1.86
C ILE A 260 -3.56 11.98 1.53
N GLN A 261 -2.44 11.28 1.39
CA GLN A 261 -1.16 11.85 0.96
C GLN A 261 -0.94 11.72 -0.54
N GLN A 262 -1.32 10.58 -1.09
CA GLN A 262 -1.25 10.29 -2.53
C GLN A 262 -2.19 9.17 -2.91
N ILE A 263 -2.77 9.26 -4.11
CA ILE A 263 -3.48 8.17 -4.79
C ILE A 263 -2.77 7.93 -6.12
N GLY A 264 -2.48 6.67 -6.43
CA GLY A 264 -1.86 6.30 -7.71
C GLY A 264 -1.72 4.80 -7.87
N THR A 265 -1.29 4.35 -9.05
CA THR A 265 -0.87 2.97 -9.24
C THR A 265 0.34 2.66 -8.35
N PRO A 266 0.60 1.38 -8.00
CA PRO A 266 1.80 1.00 -7.25
C PRO A 266 3.07 1.63 -7.81
N GLN A 267 3.25 1.56 -9.14
CA GLN A 267 4.43 2.12 -9.80
C GLN A 267 4.50 3.65 -9.67
N GLN A 268 3.38 4.37 -9.87
CA GLN A 268 3.34 5.84 -9.71
C GLN A 268 3.71 6.28 -8.29
N VAL A 269 3.17 5.60 -7.27
CA VAL A 269 3.46 5.94 -5.86
C VAL A 269 4.93 5.68 -5.52
N PHE A 270 5.54 4.66 -6.14
CA PHE A 270 6.96 4.32 -5.96
C PHE A 270 7.88 5.28 -6.72
N ASP A 271 7.62 5.52 -8.02
CA ASP A 271 8.51 6.29 -8.89
C ASP A 271 8.36 7.80 -8.74
N THR A 272 7.14 8.27 -8.42
CA THR A 272 6.82 9.71 -8.31
C THR A 272 6.08 10.01 -7.01
N PRO A 273 6.73 9.82 -5.84
CA PRO A 273 6.11 10.16 -4.56
C PRO A 273 5.82 11.66 -4.48
N SER A 274 4.60 12.02 -4.06
CA SER A 274 4.14 13.42 -4.00
C SER A 274 4.84 14.25 -2.94
N ASN A 275 5.34 13.61 -1.87
CA ASN A 275 5.98 14.29 -0.75
C ASN A 275 6.97 13.36 -0.01
N LEU A 276 7.75 13.95 0.90
CA LEU A 276 8.73 13.23 1.74
C LEU A 276 8.14 12.06 2.51
N PHE A 277 6.90 12.20 2.99
CA PHE A 277 6.27 11.13 3.75
C PHE A 277 6.03 9.90 2.85
N VAL A 278 5.43 10.09 1.67
CA VAL A 278 5.18 8.98 0.73
C VAL A 278 6.50 8.35 0.30
N ALA A 279 7.51 9.17 -0.02
CA ALA A 279 8.85 8.71 -0.43
C ALA A 279 9.52 7.83 0.63
N GLY A 280 9.45 8.23 1.89
CA GLY A 280 10.03 7.48 3.01
C GLY A 280 9.15 6.32 3.49
N PHE A 281 7.83 6.40 3.27
CA PHE A 281 6.92 5.34 3.67
C PHE A 281 6.88 4.18 2.67
N ILE A 282 7.01 4.43 1.37
CA ILE A 282 6.95 3.41 0.31
C ILE A 282 8.37 2.98 -0.10
N GLY A 283 8.65 1.69 0.05
CA GLY A 283 9.94 1.05 -0.24
C GLY A 283 10.58 0.43 1.00
N THR A 284 11.27 -0.70 0.82
CA THR A 284 11.98 -1.42 1.90
C THR A 284 13.31 -1.92 1.35
N PRO A 285 14.44 -1.35 1.83
CA PRO A 285 14.57 -0.26 2.79
C PRO A 285 13.95 1.07 2.32
N GLN A 286 13.69 1.99 3.26
CA GLN A 286 13.15 3.30 2.91
C GLN A 286 14.15 4.16 2.12
N MET A 287 13.64 5.16 1.38
CA MET A 287 14.45 6.12 0.62
C MET A 287 15.48 6.84 1.51
N ASN A 288 16.70 6.97 1.01
CA ASN A 288 17.70 7.84 1.64
C ASN A 288 17.38 9.30 1.38
N PHE A 289 17.54 10.14 2.40
CA PHE A 289 17.34 11.58 2.28
C PHE A 289 18.62 12.34 2.63
N PHE A 290 19.05 13.22 1.74
CA PHE A 290 20.22 14.06 1.90
C PHE A 290 19.81 15.52 1.99
N ASP A 291 20.48 16.28 2.86
CA ASP A 291 20.43 17.73 2.83
C ASP A 291 21.21 18.19 1.60
N ALA A 292 20.59 18.94 0.72
CA ALA A 292 21.11 19.27 -0.58
C ALA A 292 20.71 20.70 -1.01
N ARG A 293 21.37 21.22 -2.03
CA ARG A 293 21.03 22.50 -2.62
C ARG A 293 20.82 22.37 -4.12
N LEU A 294 19.64 22.77 -4.58
CA LEU A 294 19.38 22.95 -6.01
C LEU A 294 20.06 24.23 -6.48
N GLN A 295 20.86 24.13 -7.52
CA GLN A 295 21.57 25.24 -8.14
C GLN A 295 21.30 25.29 -9.64
N LYS A 296 21.60 26.46 -10.25
CA LYS A 296 21.44 26.70 -11.68
C LYS A 296 22.75 27.27 -12.23
N ALA A 297 23.32 26.57 -13.22
CA ALA A 297 24.52 26.99 -13.90
C ALA A 297 24.28 28.16 -14.87
N GLU A 298 25.32 28.83 -15.33
CA GLU A 298 25.23 29.93 -16.28
C GLU A 298 24.59 29.55 -17.63
N ASN A 299 24.78 28.30 -18.05
CA ASN A 299 24.14 27.75 -19.26
C ASN A 299 22.64 27.44 -19.07
N GLY A 300 22.11 27.63 -17.85
CA GLY A 300 20.70 27.39 -17.50
C GLY A 300 20.38 25.98 -17.05
N ASP A 301 21.37 25.07 -16.95
CA ASP A 301 21.20 23.73 -16.44
C ASP A 301 21.12 23.70 -14.92
N TYR A 302 20.26 22.83 -14.39
CA TYR A 302 20.15 22.59 -12.96
C TYR A 302 21.05 21.44 -12.51
N TYR A 303 21.62 21.58 -11.33
CA TYR A 303 22.37 20.52 -10.65
C TYR A 303 22.09 20.56 -9.14
N VAL A 304 22.42 19.48 -8.47
CA VAL A 304 22.19 19.34 -7.02
C VAL A 304 23.55 19.15 -6.33
N THR A 305 23.83 19.99 -5.35
CA THR A 305 25.05 19.85 -4.53
C THR A 305 24.69 19.12 -3.24
N VAL A 306 25.40 18.00 -2.97
CA VAL A 306 25.31 17.19 -1.75
C VAL A 306 26.69 17.08 -1.13
N GLN A 307 26.87 17.51 0.10
CA GLN A 307 28.18 17.46 0.81
C GLN A 307 29.34 18.04 -0.01
N GLY A 308 29.08 19.10 -0.78
CA GLY A 308 30.07 19.77 -1.63
C GLY A 308 30.37 19.07 -2.97
N VAL A 309 29.65 18.00 -3.31
CA VAL A 309 29.75 17.29 -4.59
C VAL A 309 28.53 17.64 -5.45
N ASP A 310 28.80 18.02 -6.71
CA ASP A 310 27.75 18.38 -7.68
C ASP A 310 27.30 17.19 -8.52
N PHE A 311 26.00 16.99 -8.57
CA PHE A 311 25.34 15.94 -9.35
C PHE A 311 24.43 16.56 -10.41
N GLY A 312 24.65 16.20 -11.69
CA GLY A 312 23.80 16.63 -12.79
C GLY A 312 22.44 15.92 -12.78
N LEU A 313 21.39 16.64 -13.15
CA LEU A 313 20.03 16.08 -13.30
C LEU A 313 19.79 15.54 -14.72
N ALA A 314 18.95 14.51 -14.84
CA ALA A 314 18.56 13.96 -16.13
C ALA A 314 17.73 14.97 -16.97
N PRO A 315 17.75 14.86 -18.33
CA PRO A 315 17.12 15.84 -19.22
C PRO A 315 15.64 16.11 -18.97
N ASP A 316 14.87 15.10 -18.62
CA ASP A 316 13.45 15.17 -18.29
C ASP A 316 13.22 16.05 -17.03
N LYS A 317 14.03 15.86 -16.00
CA LYS A 317 13.97 16.65 -14.75
C LYS A 317 14.46 18.08 -14.97
N GLN A 318 15.46 18.27 -15.81
CA GLN A 318 15.89 19.58 -16.27
C GLN A 318 14.72 20.35 -16.87
N GLN A 319 13.97 19.72 -17.76
CA GLN A 319 12.82 20.35 -18.43
C GLN A 319 11.72 20.71 -17.44
N LEU A 320 11.35 19.80 -16.52
CA LEU A 320 10.34 20.07 -15.49
C LEU A 320 10.71 21.26 -14.60
N LEU A 321 11.99 21.37 -14.19
CA LEU A 321 12.46 22.49 -13.39
C LEU A 321 12.47 23.81 -14.17
N ARG A 322 12.79 23.77 -15.48
CA ARG A 322 12.71 24.94 -16.35
C ARG A 322 11.27 25.40 -16.54
N ASP A 323 10.33 24.47 -16.80
CA ASP A 323 8.91 24.77 -17.01
C ASP A 323 8.29 25.40 -15.75
N LYS A 324 8.71 24.94 -14.56
CA LYS A 324 8.30 25.52 -13.27
C LYS A 324 9.10 26.76 -12.87
N ASN A 325 10.09 27.17 -13.68
CA ASN A 325 11.01 28.25 -13.37
C ASN A 325 11.59 28.17 -11.93
N ALA A 326 12.05 26.97 -11.55
CA ALA A 326 12.52 26.68 -10.19
C ALA A 326 13.71 27.57 -9.81
N ALA A 327 13.62 28.23 -8.65
CA ALA A 327 14.73 29.02 -8.13
C ALA A 327 15.75 28.10 -7.40
N PRO A 328 17.05 28.47 -7.40
CA PRO A 328 18.03 27.85 -6.52
C PRO A 328 17.60 27.96 -5.06
N GLN A 329 17.61 26.83 -4.34
CA GLN A 329 17.16 26.74 -2.95
C GLN A 329 17.73 25.52 -2.23
N ASP A 330 17.63 25.50 -0.92
CA ASP A 330 17.91 24.33 -0.12
C ASP A 330 16.75 23.35 -0.28
N ILE A 331 17.08 22.06 -0.47
CA ILE A 331 16.12 20.99 -0.75
C ILE A 331 16.50 19.74 0.06
N THR A 332 15.55 18.81 0.16
CA THR A 332 15.87 17.44 0.53
C THR A 332 15.95 16.61 -0.74
N LEU A 333 17.12 16.02 -0.99
CA LEU A 333 17.32 15.05 -2.08
C LEU A 333 16.95 13.65 -1.59
N GLY A 334 16.07 12.96 -2.28
CA GLY A 334 15.74 11.56 -2.06
C GLY A 334 16.38 10.64 -3.11
N VAL A 335 17.01 9.55 -2.66
CA VAL A 335 17.52 8.49 -3.55
C VAL A 335 17.20 7.12 -2.94
N ARG A 336 16.62 6.22 -3.71
CA ARG A 336 16.31 4.89 -3.22
C ARG A 336 17.57 4.04 -3.04
N PRO A 337 17.63 3.18 -2.00
CA PRO A 337 18.79 2.33 -1.71
C PRO A 337 19.27 1.47 -2.87
N GLU A 338 18.35 0.96 -3.68
CA GLU A 338 18.63 0.11 -4.86
C GLU A 338 19.15 0.88 -6.06
N HIS A 339 19.11 2.21 -6.03
CA HIS A 339 19.60 3.06 -7.10
C HIS A 339 20.98 3.67 -6.80
N ILE A 340 21.55 3.37 -5.65
CA ILE A 340 22.89 3.82 -5.25
C ILE A 340 23.89 2.72 -5.65
N MET A 341 24.96 3.13 -6.31
CA MET A 341 26.00 2.21 -6.82
C MET A 341 27.33 2.50 -6.13
N LEU A 342 28.11 1.45 -5.88
CA LEU A 342 29.50 1.60 -5.48
C LEU A 342 30.35 2.01 -6.69
N CYS A 343 31.32 2.86 -6.46
CA CYS A 343 32.28 3.28 -7.48
C CYS A 343 33.72 3.27 -6.93
N ALA A 344 34.70 3.25 -7.84
CA ALA A 344 36.10 3.35 -7.50
C ALA A 344 36.44 4.77 -7.03
N GLU A 345 37.51 4.93 -6.27
CA GLU A 345 37.97 6.23 -5.77
C GLU A 345 38.45 7.17 -6.89
N ASP A 346 38.92 6.59 -8.00
CA ASP A 346 39.36 7.29 -9.19
C ASP A 346 38.27 7.44 -10.27
N ALA A 347 37.02 7.14 -9.94
CA ALA A 347 35.92 7.30 -10.86
C ALA A 347 35.78 8.75 -11.33
N SER A 348 35.56 8.94 -12.63
CA SER A 348 35.36 10.27 -13.23
C SER A 348 34.01 10.89 -12.86
N GLU A 349 33.10 10.09 -12.28
CA GLU A 349 31.77 10.50 -11.88
C GLU A 349 31.77 11.12 -10.47
N SER A 350 30.85 12.06 -10.24
CA SER A 350 30.61 12.62 -8.92
C SER A 350 30.25 11.51 -7.93
N HIS A 351 30.97 11.40 -6.82
CA HIS A 351 30.76 10.37 -5.81
C HIS A 351 30.95 10.92 -4.40
N ILE A 352 30.32 10.25 -3.44
CA ILE A 352 30.39 10.55 -2.02
C ILE A 352 31.19 9.48 -1.30
N LYS A 353 32.13 9.88 -0.46
CA LYS A 353 32.94 9.00 0.39
C LYS A 353 32.22 8.72 1.70
N ALA A 354 32.17 7.45 2.09
CA ALA A 354 31.51 7.03 3.33
C ALA A 354 32.27 5.90 4.02
N LYS A 355 31.95 5.69 5.31
CA LYS A 355 32.47 4.58 6.10
C LYS A 355 31.37 3.55 6.36
N VAL A 356 31.70 2.28 6.25
CA VAL A 356 30.79 1.17 6.53
C VAL A 356 30.52 1.07 8.02
N ASP A 357 29.24 1.11 8.40
CA ASP A 357 28.79 0.87 9.75
C ASP A 357 28.28 -0.57 9.94
N VAL A 358 27.39 -1.04 9.04
CA VAL A 358 26.83 -2.40 9.10
C VAL A 358 26.71 -2.98 7.70
N SER A 359 26.98 -4.28 7.58
CA SER A 359 26.79 -5.05 6.33
C SER A 359 25.85 -6.22 6.61
N GLU A 360 24.60 -6.14 6.16
CA GLU A 360 23.57 -7.16 6.35
C GLU A 360 23.46 -8.04 5.12
N MET A 361 23.83 -9.32 5.26
CA MET A 361 23.77 -10.31 4.18
C MET A 361 22.33 -10.86 4.06
N MET A 362 21.63 -10.48 2.98
CA MET A 362 20.26 -10.91 2.70
C MET A 362 20.19 -12.09 1.70
N GLY A 363 21.32 -12.74 1.40
CA GLY A 363 21.45 -13.84 0.44
C GLY A 363 21.71 -13.35 -0.98
N SER A 364 20.70 -12.87 -1.70
CA SER A 364 20.86 -12.33 -3.05
C SER A 364 21.32 -10.86 -3.10
N SER A 365 21.28 -10.17 -1.98
CA SER A 365 21.71 -8.77 -1.83
C SER A 365 22.42 -8.55 -0.51
N ILE A 366 23.15 -7.43 -0.42
CA ILE A 366 23.72 -6.89 0.80
C ILE A 366 23.03 -5.56 1.06
N HIS A 367 22.46 -5.38 2.25
CA HIS A 367 22.07 -4.06 2.73
C HIS A 367 23.27 -3.47 3.46
N LEU A 368 23.91 -2.50 2.82
CA LEU A 368 25.11 -1.85 3.32
C LEU A 368 24.73 -0.50 3.94
N HIS A 369 24.89 -0.40 5.26
CA HIS A 369 24.70 0.84 6.01
C HIS A 369 26.03 1.55 6.09
N VAL A 370 26.08 2.78 5.63
CA VAL A 370 27.29 3.62 5.62
C VAL A 370 27.01 4.98 6.22
N ASN A 371 28.04 5.54 6.84
CA ASN A 371 28.02 6.89 7.36
C ASN A 371 28.77 7.82 6.40
N ALA A 372 28.03 8.75 5.80
CA ALA A 372 28.53 9.78 4.91
C ALA A 372 28.45 11.13 5.64
N ASP A 373 29.54 11.56 6.24
CA ASP A 373 29.66 12.84 7.01
C ASP A 373 28.53 13.04 8.03
N GLY A 374 28.31 12.01 8.87
CA GLY A 374 27.28 12.02 9.92
C GLY A 374 25.87 11.66 9.43
N LYS A 375 25.68 11.37 8.16
CA LYS A 375 24.41 10.94 7.58
C LYS A 375 24.42 9.43 7.36
N ASP A 376 23.42 8.75 7.90
CA ASP A 376 23.22 7.32 7.65
C ASP A 376 22.61 7.10 6.25
N VAL A 377 23.25 6.28 5.45
CA VAL A 377 22.84 5.94 4.08
C VAL A 377 22.80 4.42 3.92
N VAL A 378 21.74 3.91 3.32
CA VAL A 378 21.59 2.47 3.04
C VAL A 378 21.72 2.24 1.54
N LEU A 379 22.58 1.29 1.15
CA LEU A 379 22.72 0.80 -0.22
C LEU A 379 22.18 -0.63 -0.29
N VAL A 380 21.46 -0.97 -1.35
CA VAL A 380 21.05 -2.35 -1.65
C VAL A 380 21.85 -2.85 -2.84
N LEU A 381 22.83 -3.69 -2.57
CA LEU A 381 23.81 -4.18 -3.54
C LEU A 381 23.50 -5.63 -3.90
N ALA A 382 23.26 -5.93 -5.19
CA ALA A 382 23.08 -7.31 -5.62
C ALA A 382 24.42 -8.08 -5.53
N THR A 383 24.43 -9.24 -4.85
CA THR A 383 25.66 -10.01 -4.62
C THR A 383 26.33 -10.49 -5.92
N VAL A 384 25.54 -10.66 -7.00
CA VAL A 384 26.05 -11.07 -8.32
C VAL A 384 26.88 -9.99 -9.01
N ASP A 385 26.62 -8.72 -8.71
CA ASP A 385 27.30 -7.56 -9.31
C ASP A 385 28.55 -7.15 -8.54
N LEU A 386 28.77 -7.73 -7.35
CA LEU A 386 29.92 -7.42 -6.52
C LEU A 386 31.16 -8.26 -6.89
N PRO A 387 32.39 -7.68 -6.77
CA PRO A 387 33.64 -8.41 -6.81
C PRO A 387 33.65 -9.55 -5.80
N GLN A 388 34.39 -10.63 -6.09
CA GLN A 388 34.40 -11.84 -5.26
C GLN A 388 34.75 -11.55 -3.79
N GLU A 389 35.64 -10.61 -3.53
CA GLU A 389 36.07 -10.19 -2.18
C GLU A 389 34.94 -9.55 -1.37
N HIS A 390 33.98 -8.89 -2.01
CA HIS A 390 32.86 -8.21 -1.33
C HIS A 390 31.53 -9.00 -1.32
N ARG A 391 31.51 -10.17 -1.95
CA ARG A 391 30.28 -11.02 -1.98
C ARG A 391 29.86 -11.56 -0.62
N LEU A 392 30.78 -11.60 0.35
CA LEU A 392 30.51 -12.00 1.73
C LEU A 392 30.28 -10.81 2.68
N GLY A 393 30.19 -9.59 2.14
CA GLY A 393 29.96 -8.37 2.89
C GLY A 393 31.18 -7.49 3.01
N PHE A 394 31.03 -6.39 3.72
CA PHE A 394 32.04 -5.38 4.01
C PHE A 394 32.36 -5.39 5.50
N ARG A 395 33.55 -4.93 5.90
CA ARG A 395 33.95 -4.83 7.30
C ARG A 395 33.57 -3.47 7.86
N PHE A 396 33.26 -3.42 9.15
CA PHE A 396 33.09 -2.16 9.88
C PHE A 396 34.31 -1.26 9.70
N GLY A 397 34.08 0.00 9.35
CA GLY A 397 35.11 1.00 9.13
C GLY A 397 35.75 1.02 7.75
N ASP A 398 35.43 0.03 6.88
CA ASP A 398 35.86 0.09 5.46
C ASP A 398 35.40 1.41 4.83
N THR A 399 36.26 1.97 3.98
CA THR A 399 35.88 3.17 3.21
C THR A 399 35.33 2.72 1.86
N VAL A 400 34.17 3.26 1.50
CA VAL A 400 33.52 3.04 0.22
C VAL A 400 33.14 4.37 -0.41
N ASN A 401 33.09 4.38 -1.74
CA ASN A 401 32.57 5.50 -2.50
C ASN A 401 31.29 5.07 -3.18
N PHE A 402 30.29 5.93 -3.20
CA PHE A 402 29.04 5.66 -3.88
C PHE A 402 28.58 6.84 -4.72
N ALA A 403 27.84 6.54 -5.76
CA ALA A 403 27.23 7.50 -6.67
C ALA A 403 25.80 7.12 -7.03
N PHE A 404 25.09 8.05 -7.62
CA PHE A 404 23.72 7.84 -8.14
C PHE A 404 23.49 8.74 -9.37
N GLY A 405 22.71 8.27 -10.31
CA GLY A 405 22.42 9.00 -11.54
C GLY A 405 21.36 10.10 -11.35
N GLY A 406 21.38 11.12 -12.21
CA GLY A 406 20.40 12.22 -12.19
C GLY A 406 18.96 11.78 -12.46
N ASN A 407 18.77 10.62 -13.09
CA ASN A 407 17.46 10.05 -13.40
C ASN A 407 16.73 9.47 -12.17
N VAL A 408 17.46 9.08 -11.11
CA VAL A 408 16.89 8.46 -9.90
C VAL A 408 16.70 9.42 -8.72
N MET A 409 17.06 10.69 -8.90
CA MET A 409 16.94 11.72 -7.86
C MET A 409 15.50 12.19 -7.70
N HIS A 410 15.04 12.34 -6.45
CA HIS A 410 13.79 13.00 -6.10
C HIS A 410 14.10 14.28 -5.34
N LEU A 411 13.47 15.38 -5.73
CA LEU A 411 13.75 16.70 -5.15
C LEU A 411 12.53 17.16 -4.35
N PHE A 412 12.75 17.44 -3.06
CA PHE A 412 11.68 17.91 -2.17
C PHE A 412 12.04 19.31 -1.66
N ASP A 413 11.06 20.21 -1.70
CA ASP A 413 11.19 21.57 -1.17
C ASP A 413 11.20 21.60 0.38
N ALA A 414 11.29 22.79 0.94
CA ALA A 414 11.29 23.00 2.39
C ALA A 414 9.98 22.54 3.08
N GLU A 415 8.87 22.46 2.34
CA GLU A 415 7.58 21.93 2.81
C GLU A 415 7.48 20.41 2.67
N GLY A 416 8.49 19.78 2.09
CA GLY A 416 8.54 18.35 1.81
C GLY A 416 7.71 17.92 0.61
N LYS A 417 7.29 18.81 -0.25
CA LYS A 417 6.59 18.52 -1.51
C LYS A 417 7.58 18.20 -2.60
N ASN A 418 7.23 17.23 -3.44
CA ASN A 418 8.07 16.86 -4.58
C ASN A 418 8.04 17.96 -5.65
N MET A 419 9.18 18.56 -5.94
CA MET A 419 9.32 19.63 -6.94
C MET A 419 9.13 19.13 -8.38
N LEU A 420 9.23 17.81 -8.60
CA LEU A 420 9.12 17.15 -9.89
C LEU A 420 7.74 16.49 -10.12
N TYR A 421 6.81 16.62 -9.15
CA TYR A 421 5.47 16.06 -9.18
C TYR A 421 4.47 16.98 -9.90
#